data_22e751bbea3c8ca132ea78cc0527bd28
#
_entry.id   22e751bbea3c8ca132ea78cc0527bd28
#
_cell.length_a   1.000
_cell.length_b   1.000
_cell.length_c   1.000
_cell.angle_alpha   90.00
_cell.angle_beta   90.00
_cell.angle_gamma   90.00
#
_symmetry.space_group_name_H-M   'P 1'
#
loop_
_entity.id
_entity.type
_entity.pdbx_description
1 polymer ?
#
loop_
_entity_poly.entity_id
_entity_poly.type
_entity_poly.pdbx_seq_one_letter_code
_entity_poly.pdbx_strand_id
1 'polypeptide(L)'
;QCLVGSEMCIRDSSEGFRSVGDMGYVDAEGYLYFADRRSDMIVTGGENVFAAEVEMVLKKHPKVVDAVVIGLPDPDWGHRIHAIVETNGPVGNKDLIRFALNYLPPYKIPKSIELVDHIPVNENGKVVRSKLVEESLAKGY
;
A
#
# COMPACT_ATOMS: atom_id res chain seq x y z
N GLN A 1 16.96 -11.30 4.81
CA GLN A 1 17.16 -9.86 4.94
C GLN A 1 17.79 -9.17 3.74
N CYS A 2 18.14 -9.85 2.71
CA CYS A 2 18.62 -9.19 1.51
C CYS A 2 17.39 -8.67 0.73
N LEU A 3 17.22 -7.37 0.71
CA LEU A 3 16.17 -6.73 -0.07
C LEU A 3 16.57 -6.83 -1.54
N VAL A 4 15.84 -7.64 -2.28
CA VAL A 4 15.94 -7.65 -3.74
C VAL A 4 15.36 -6.31 -4.23
N GLY A 5 16.10 -5.58 -5.04
CA GLY A 5 15.67 -4.26 -5.53
C GLY A 5 16.06 -3.07 -4.64
N SER A 6 16.99 -3.27 -3.70
CA SER A 6 17.58 -2.16 -2.95
C SER A 6 18.37 -1.21 -3.86
N GLU A 7 18.70 -0.02 -3.35
CA GLU A 7 19.59 0.93 -4.06
C GLU A 7 20.93 0.31 -4.47
N MET A 8 21.34 -0.75 -3.79
CA MET A 8 22.50 -1.53 -4.12
C MET A 8 22.41 -2.15 -5.51
N CYS A 9 21.22 -2.64 -5.92
CA CYS A 9 21.01 -3.19 -7.26
C CYS A 9 21.12 -2.14 -8.36
N ILE A 10 20.83 -0.88 -8.06
CA ILE A 10 21.02 0.24 -9.00
C ILE A 10 22.50 0.56 -9.15
N ARG A 11 23.27 0.45 -8.07
CA ARG A 11 24.76 0.58 -8.11
C ARG A 11 25.41 -0.57 -8.86
N ASP A 12 24.85 -1.76 -8.73
CA ASP A 12 25.36 -2.97 -9.38
C ASP A 12 25.03 -3.05 -10.88
N SER A 13 24.39 -2.02 -11.45
CA SER A 13 24.18 -1.92 -12.89
C SER A 13 25.47 -1.95 -13.70
N SER A 14 26.62 -1.64 -13.07
CA SER A 14 27.95 -1.84 -13.64
C SER A 14 28.31 -3.31 -13.88
N GLU A 15 27.66 -4.25 -13.16
CA GLU A 15 27.84 -5.70 -13.31
C GLU A 15 26.74 -6.35 -14.16
N GLY A 16 25.87 -5.55 -14.79
CA GLY A 16 24.83 -6.05 -15.66
C GLY A 16 23.49 -6.34 -15.00
N PHE A 17 23.37 -6.18 -13.68
CA PHE A 17 22.11 -6.32 -12.95
C PHE A 17 21.29 -5.02 -13.02
N ARG A 18 19.97 -5.16 -13.15
CA ARG A 18 19.05 -4.02 -13.12
C ARG A 18 17.94 -4.27 -12.12
N SER A 19 17.64 -3.29 -11.28
CA SER A 19 16.47 -3.31 -10.42
C SER A 19 15.24 -2.98 -11.23
N VAL A 20 14.18 -3.77 -11.03
CA VAL A 20 12.84 -3.50 -11.59
C VAL A 20 11.93 -2.78 -10.58
N GLY A 21 12.47 -2.43 -9.40
CA GLY A 21 11.74 -1.72 -8.36
C GLY A 21 10.88 -2.61 -7.46
N ASP A 22 10.98 -3.92 -7.59
CA ASP A 22 10.31 -4.86 -6.69
C ASP A 22 11.16 -5.08 -5.43
N MET A 23 10.48 -5.22 -4.30
CA MET A 23 11.08 -5.50 -2.99
C MET A 23 10.66 -6.87 -2.50
N GLY A 24 11.59 -7.56 -1.87
CA GLY A 24 11.33 -8.88 -1.33
C GLY A 24 12.35 -9.26 -0.27
N TYR A 25 12.19 -10.43 0.29
CA TYR A 25 13.14 -11.04 1.20
C TYR A 25 13.33 -12.52 0.88
N VAL A 26 14.45 -13.05 1.30
CA VAL A 26 14.78 -14.47 1.19
C VAL A 26 14.78 -15.06 2.59
N ASP A 27 14.08 -16.18 2.79
CA ASP A 27 14.08 -16.88 4.07
C ASP A 27 15.35 -17.73 4.29
N ALA A 28 15.45 -18.40 5.44
CA ALA A 28 16.58 -19.23 5.79
C ALA A 28 16.72 -20.47 4.87
N GLU A 29 15.64 -20.89 4.23
CA GLU A 29 15.57 -22.01 3.29
C GLU A 29 15.92 -21.59 1.85
N GLY A 30 16.07 -20.27 1.59
CA GLY A 30 16.42 -19.72 0.28
C GLY A 30 15.22 -19.41 -0.63
N TYR A 31 14.00 -19.42 -0.11
CA TYR A 31 12.82 -19.02 -0.87
C TYR A 31 12.69 -17.49 -0.92
N LEU A 32 12.40 -16.97 -2.12
CA LEU A 32 12.19 -15.56 -2.36
C LEU A 32 10.72 -15.20 -2.19
N TYR A 33 10.45 -14.23 -1.33
CA TYR A 33 9.12 -13.65 -1.09
C TYR A 33 9.09 -12.22 -1.60
N PHE A 34 8.16 -11.92 -2.47
CA PHE A 34 7.92 -10.55 -2.91
C PHE A 34 7.03 -9.83 -1.88
N ALA A 35 7.47 -8.66 -1.43
CA ALA A 35 6.73 -7.85 -0.46
C ALA A 35 5.84 -6.83 -1.18
N ASP A 36 6.44 -5.95 -2.00
CA ASP A 36 5.74 -4.89 -2.72
C ASP A 36 6.69 -4.23 -3.74
N ARG A 37 6.17 -3.27 -4.51
CA ARG A 37 7.01 -2.37 -5.27
C ARG A 37 7.54 -1.25 -4.39
N ARG A 38 8.77 -0.84 -4.63
CA ARG A 38 9.38 0.30 -3.94
C ARG A 38 8.59 1.60 -4.15
N SER A 39 8.00 1.77 -5.33
CA SER A 39 7.15 2.92 -5.67
C SER A 39 5.86 2.99 -4.83
N ASP A 40 5.41 1.87 -4.29
CA ASP A 40 4.15 1.74 -3.56
C ASP A 40 4.37 1.70 -2.04
N MET A 41 5.63 1.80 -1.60
CA MET A 41 5.99 1.94 -0.19
C MET A 41 5.67 3.35 0.31
N ILE A 42 4.94 3.42 1.40
CA ILE A 42 4.55 4.68 2.05
C ILE A 42 5.47 4.93 3.23
N VAL A 43 6.15 6.08 3.22
CA VAL A 43 6.97 6.50 4.36
C VAL A 43 6.13 7.44 5.23
N THR A 44 5.75 6.98 6.41
CA THR A 44 4.93 7.73 7.37
C THR A 44 5.63 7.82 8.71
N GLY A 45 5.96 9.04 9.16
CA GLY A 45 6.64 9.25 10.43
C GLY A 45 8.01 8.55 10.55
N GLY A 46 8.69 8.34 9.41
CA GLY A 46 9.97 7.61 9.36
C GLY A 46 9.83 6.09 9.27
N GLU A 47 8.61 5.55 9.33
CA GLU A 47 8.33 4.12 9.20
C GLU A 47 7.95 3.77 7.76
N ASN A 48 8.45 2.65 7.28
CA ASN A 48 8.13 2.12 5.97
C ASN A 48 6.89 1.22 6.04
N VAL A 49 5.85 1.57 5.32
CA VAL A 49 4.61 0.80 5.25
C VAL A 49 4.39 0.32 3.82
N PHE A 50 4.25 -0.96 3.65
CA PHE A 50 3.92 -1.56 2.36
C PHE A 50 2.41 -1.50 2.14
N ALA A 51 1.99 -0.86 1.06
CA ALA A 51 0.59 -0.72 0.71
C ALA A 51 -0.12 -2.08 0.62
N ALA A 52 0.52 -3.05 -0.01
CA ALA A 52 -0.02 -4.40 -0.18
C ALA A 52 -0.33 -5.12 1.15
N GLU A 53 0.47 -4.90 2.20
CA GLU A 53 0.22 -5.48 3.52
C GLU A 53 -1.11 -4.97 4.12
N VAL A 54 -1.33 -3.66 4.02
CA VAL A 54 -2.55 -3.02 4.54
C VAL A 54 -3.77 -3.42 3.70
N GLU A 55 -3.62 -3.44 2.37
CA GLU A 55 -4.66 -3.89 1.44
C GLU A 55 -5.08 -5.33 1.73
N MET A 56 -4.12 -6.23 1.93
CA MET A 56 -4.39 -7.63 2.23
C MET A 56 -5.18 -7.79 3.53
N VAL A 57 -4.89 -7.00 4.54
CA VAL A 57 -5.64 -7.04 5.81
C VAL A 57 -7.05 -6.51 5.62
N LEU A 58 -7.24 -5.38 4.93
CA LEU A 58 -8.57 -4.84 4.67
C LEU A 58 -9.44 -5.81 3.87
N LYS A 59 -8.88 -6.49 2.87
CA LYS A 59 -9.57 -7.50 2.06
C LYS A 59 -10.01 -8.76 2.84
N LYS A 60 -9.45 -9.02 4.04
CA LYS A 60 -9.96 -10.08 4.93
C LYS A 60 -11.31 -9.74 5.57
N HIS A 61 -11.71 -8.49 5.56
CA HIS A 61 -13.00 -8.08 6.10
C HIS A 61 -14.15 -8.56 5.19
N PRO A 62 -15.20 -9.24 5.72
CA PRO A 62 -16.22 -9.90 4.90
C PRO A 62 -17.04 -8.97 4.00
N LYS A 63 -17.07 -7.69 4.30
CA LYS A 63 -17.79 -6.67 3.50
C LYS A 63 -16.89 -5.92 2.52
N VAL A 64 -15.60 -6.19 2.50
CA VAL A 64 -14.65 -5.56 1.57
C VAL A 64 -14.51 -6.44 0.34
N VAL A 65 -14.76 -5.87 -0.83
CA VAL A 65 -14.57 -6.51 -2.13
C VAL A 65 -13.14 -6.32 -2.59
N ASP A 66 -12.68 -5.08 -2.54
CA ASP A 66 -11.30 -4.74 -2.88
C ASP A 66 -10.84 -3.50 -2.08
N ALA A 67 -9.54 -3.32 -1.97
CA ALA A 67 -8.93 -2.20 -1.29
C ALA A 67 -7.63 -1.80 -1.96
N VAL A 68 -7.42 -0.50 -2.10
CA VAL A 68 -6.17 0.10 -2.57
C VAL A 68 -5.69 1.11 -1.54
N VAL A 69 -4.42 1.05 -1.23
CA VAL A 69 -3.79 1.92 -0.24
C VAL A 69 -2.76 2.81 -0.90
N ILE A 70 -2.82 4.10 -0.59
CA ILE A 70 -1.93 5.13 -1.11
C ILE A 70 -1.39 6.00 0.01
N GLY A 71 -0.26 6.65 -0.23
CA GLY A 71 0.28 7.69 0.64
C GLY A 71 -0.21 9.06 0.17
N LEU A 72 -0.93 9.77 1.02
CA LEU A 72 -1.26 11.18 0.78
C LEU A 72 -0.27 12.08 1.52
N PRO A 73 0.14 13.23 0.95
CA PRO A 73 0.99 14.17 1.63
C PRO A 73 0.43 14.60 2.99
N ASP A 74 1.28 14.66 3.99
CA ASP A 74 0.94 15.04 5.35
C ASP A 74 2.05 15.91 5.95
N PRO A 75 1.74 17.10 6.49
CA PRO A 75 2.75 18.04 6.97
C PRO A 75 3.54 17.53 8.18
N ASP A 76 2.94 16.68 9.02
CA ASP A 76 3.56 16.18 10.24
C ASP A 76 4.29 14.85 10.03
N TRP A 77 3.76 14.01 9.14
CA TRP A 77 4.21 12.62 8.94
C TRP A 77 4.91 12.37 7.60
N GLY A 78 5.03 13.41 6.75
CA GLY A 78 5.49 13.28 5.37
C GLY A 78 4.40 12.70 4.46
N HIS A 79 3.94 11.49 4.78
CA HIS A 79 2.74 10.90 4.17
C HIS A 79 1.86 10.27 5.25
N ARG A 80 0.56 10.31 5.03
CA ARG A 80 -0.43 9.53 5.78
C ARG A 80 -0.98 8.42 4.92
N ILE A 81 -1.29 7.30 5.56
CA ILE A 81 -1.89 6.16 4.89
C ILE A 81 -3.36 6.47 4.62
N HIS A 82 -3.77 6.37 3.37
CA HIS A 82 -5.15 6.51 2.91
C HIS A 82 -5.59 5.25 2.20
N ALA A 83 -6.77 4.72 2.56
CA ALA A 83 -7.33 3.54 1.94
C ALA A 83 -8.57 3.91 1.12
N ILE A 84 -8.65 3.40 -0.11
CA ILE A 84 -9.83 3.45 -0.96
C ILE A 84 -10.40 2.03 -0.97
N VAL A 85 -11.64 1.88 -0.49
CA VAL A 85 -12.20 0.56 -0.21
C VAL A 85 -13.53 0.39 -0.94
N GLU A 86 -13.59 -0.66 -1.75
CA GLU A 86 -14.81 -1.12 -2.40
C GLU A 86 -15.52 -2.11 -1.47
N THR A 87 -16.83 -1.89 -1.25
CA THR A 87 -17.61 -2.70 -0.31
C THR A 87 -18.88 -3.27 -0.95
N ASN A 88 -19.28 -4.45 -0.49
CA ASN A 88 -20.49 -5.13 -0.95
C ASN A 88 -21.70 -4.93 -0.02
N GLY A 89 -21.62 -3.96 0.90
CA GLY A 89 -22.68 -3.65 1.84
C GLY A 89 -22.27 -2.57 2.84
N PRO A 90 -23.18 -2.10 3.67
CA PRO A 90 -22.92 -1.01 4.60
C PRO A 90 -21.85 -1.42 5.61
N VAL A 91 -20.78 -0.65 5.67
CA VAL A 91 -19.70 -0.75 6.66
C VAL A 91 -19.19 0.65 6.99
N GLY A 92 -18.86 0.89 8.24
CA GLY A 92 -18.32 2.18 8.67
C GLY A 92 -16.79 2.20 8.64
N ASN A 93 -16.20 3.38 8.38
CA ASN A 93 -14.75 3.56 8.45
C ASN A 93 -14.17 3.09 9.81
N LYS A 94 -14.89 3.37 10.90
CA LYS A 94 -14.48 2.95 12.25
C LYS A 94 -14.42 1.43 12.42
N ASP A 95 -15.30 0.71 11.74
CA ASP A 95 -15.34 -0.76 11.82
C ASP A 95 -14.15 -1.35 11.04
N LEU A 96 -13.82 -0.80 9.88
CA LEU A 96 -12.64 -1.19 9.11
C LEU A 96 -11.34 -0.91 9.86
N ILE A 97 -11.24 0.25 10.50
CA ILE A 97 -10.08 0.61 11.34
C ILE A 97 -9.96 -0.37 12.51
N ARG A 98 -11.04 -0.64 13.22
CA ARG A 98 -11.05 -1.59 14.34
C ARG A 98 -10.67 -2.99 13.88
N PHE A 99 -11.16 -3.42 12.74
CA PHE A 99 -10.80 -4.70 12.15
C PHE A 99 -9.30 -4.76 11.83
N ALA A 100 -8.76 -3.74 11.18
CA ALA A 100 -7.35 -3.68 10.82
C ALA A 100 -6.42 -3.69 12.04
N LEU A 101 -6.82 -3.06 13.16
CA LEU A 101 -6.07 -3.06 14.43
C LEU A 101 -5.86 -4.45 15.04
N ASN A 102 -6.65 -5.46 14.66
CA ASN A 102 -6.44 -6.83 15.12
C ASN A 102 -5.25 -7.51 14.40
N TYR A 103 -4.77 -6.96 13.30
CA TYR A 103 -3.76 -7.57 12.44
C TYR A 103 -2.54 -6.68 12.20
N LEU A 104 -2.69 -5.37 12.34
CA LEU A 104 -1.65 -4.39 12.03
C LEU A 104 -1.32 -3.52 13.25
N PRO A 105 -0.06 -3.13 13.41
CA PRO A 105 0.32 -2.15 14.43
C PRO A 105 -0.27 -0.77 14.09
N PRO A 106 -0.46 0.10 15.09
CA PRO A 106 -1.13 1.40 14.94
C PRO A 106 -0.58 2.30 13.84
N TYR A 107 0.74 2.29 13.60
CA TYR A 107 1.36 3.14 12.59
C TYR A 107 1.06 2.72 11.13
N LYS A 108 0.60 1.46 10.92
CA LYS A 108 0.18 0.95 9.62
C LYS A 108 -1.32 1.14 9.34
N ILE A 109 -2.08 1.61 10.32
CA ILE A 109 -3.53 1.80 10.16
C ILE A 109 -3.80 3.04 9.29
N PRO A 110 -4.71 2.92 8.29
CA PRO A 110 -5.13 4.06 7.50
C PRO A 110 -5.70 5.18 8.38
N LYS A 111 -5.19 6.41 8.21
CA LYS A 111 -5.71 7.59 8.89
C LYS A 111 -7.00 8.12 8.27
N SER A 112 -7.23 7.80 7.01
CA SER A 112 -8.47 8.11 6.30
C SER A 112 -8.86 6.95 5.39
N ILE A 113 -10.18 6.73 5.25
CA ILE A 113 -10.75 5.69 4.41
C ILE A 113 -11.83 6.34 3.55
N GLU A 114 -11.73 6.14 2.24
CA GLU A 114 -12.75 6.48 1.26
C GLU A 114 -13.49 5.20 0.87
N LEU A 115 -14.81 5.19 1.05
CA LEU A 115 -15.67 4.09 0.58
C LEU A 115 -16.16 4.42 -0.82
N VAL A 116 -15.99 3.47 -1.73
CA VAL A 116 -16.38 3.62 -3.14
C VAL A 116 -17.20 2.42 -3.59
N ASP A 117 -18.05 2.64 -4.61
CA ASP A 117 -18.78 1.54 -5.25
C ASP A 117 -17.85 0.67 -6.11
N HIS A 118 -16.86 1.31 -6.77
CA HIS A 118 -15.85 0.65 -7.57
C HIS A 118 -14.52 1.39 -7.50
N ILE A 119 -13.44 0.64 -7.37
CA ILE A 119 -12.08 1.20 -7.43
C ILE A 119 -11.76 1.53 -8.89
N PRO A 120 -11.34 2.78 -9.20
CA PRO A 120 -11.00 3.18 -10.56
C PRO A 120 -9.82 2.38 -11.12
N VAL A 121 -10.01 1.82 -12.31
CA VAL A 121 -8.96 1.12 -13.06
C VAL A 121 -8.75 1.79 -14.43
N ASN A 122 -7.59 1.61 -15.02
CA ASN A 122 -7.33 2.07 -16.38
C ASN A 122 -7.95 1.12 -17.42
N GLU A 123 -7.79 1.45 -18.71
CA GLU A 123 -8.29 0.65 -19.84
C GLU A 123 -7.77 -0.81 -19.83
N ASN A 124 -6.63 -1.06 -19.18
CA ASN A 124 -6.03 -2.38 -19.04
C ASN A 124 -6.47 -3.11 -17.74
N GLY A 125 -7.43 -2.56 -17.00
CA GLY A 125 -7.91 -3.12 -15.73
C GLY A 125 -6.92 -2.97 -14.56
N LYS A 126 -5.93 -2.06 -14.67
CA LYS A 126 -4.93 -1.83 -13.62
C LYS A 126 -5.23 -0.56 -12.84
N VAL A 127 -5.01 -0.61 -11.53
CA VAL A 127 -5.05 0.55 -10.66
C VAL A 127 -3.84 1.45 -10.93
N VAL A 128 -4.10 2.75 -11.13
CA VAL A 128 -3.06 3.78 -11.28
C VAL A 128 -3.02 4.62 -10.01
N ARG A 129 -2.11 4.27 -9.09
CA ARG A 129 -2.04 4.91 -7.75
C ARG A 129 -1.80 6.41 -7.80
N SER A 130 -0.97 6.90 -8.72
CA SER A 130 -0.72 8.35 -8.89
C SER A 130 -2.00 9.13 -9.19
N LYS A 131 -2.87 8.57 -10.03
CA LYS A 131 -4.16 9.18 -10.35
C LYS A 131 -5.11 9.17 -9.13
N LEU A 132 -5.10 8.10 -8.35
CA LEU A 132 -5.90 8.02 -7.12
C LEU A 132 -5.43 9.06 -6.09
N VAL A 133 -4.13 9.33 -5.98
CA VAL A 133 -3.60 10.39 -5.13
C VAL A 133 -4.16 11.75 -5.55
N GLU A 134 -4.10 12.09 -6.84
CA GLU A 134 -4.62 13.35 -7.38
C GLU A 134 -6.14 13.49 -7.11
N GLU A 135 -6.90 12.43 -7.35
CA GLU A 135 -8.36 12.42 -7.15
C GLU A 135 -8.73 12.55 -5.66
N SER A 136 -8.02 11.86 -4.76
CA SER A 136 -8.27 11.94 -3.32
C SER A 136 -7.93 13.33 -2.77
N LEU A 137 -6.85 13.95 -3.22
CA LEU A 137 -6.51 15.32 -2.86
C LEU A 137 -7.55 16.33 -3.37
N ALA A 138 -8.07 16.13 -4.58
CA ALA A 138 -9.13 16.97 -5.14
C ALA A 138 -10.46 16.86 -4.36
N LYS A 139 -10.73 15.70 -3.73
CA LYS A 139 -11.89 15.48 -2.85
C LYS A 139 -11.69 16.02 -1.44
N GLY A 140 -10.48 16.51 -1.09
CA GLY A 140 -10.16 17.09 0.21
C GLY A 140 -9.74 16.10 1.28
N TYR A 141 -9.33 14.90 0.87
CA TYR A 141 -8.68 13.95 1.77
C TYR A 141 -7.25 14.38 2.11
#